data_9a9b6177b854071cac5788406194e20d
#
_entry.id   9a9b6177b854071cac5788406194e20d
#
_cell.length_a   1.000
_cell.length_b   1.000
_cell.length_c   1.000
_cell.angle_alpha   90.00
_cell.angle_beta   90.00
_cell.angle_gamma   90.00
#
_symmetry.space_group_name_H-M   'P 1'
#
loop_
_entity.id
_entity.type
_entity.pdbx_description
1 polymer ?
#
loop_
_entity_poly.entity_id
_entity_poly.type
_entity_poly.pdbx_seq_one_letter_code
_entity_poly.pdbx_strand_id
1 'polypeptide(L)'
;MLFQKILVPLDGSEHSGRALEAAVQIAKQFNSKIMLLTVYHISVAPIASPELTMPMIGPVPGATSAGLSSMTAECARDFGKKILSEAEAKVRSEKIEVQTEIAEGNAVDEIVNKSKKGEFDLIVMGARGLSTIKKLFIGSVSEGVIKNAHCPVLVVK
;
A
#
# COMPACT_ATOMS: atom_id res chain seq x y z
N MET A 1 -8.83 25.53 -1.45
CA MET A 1 -8.00 25.27 -0.27
C MET A 1 -7.08 24.12 -0.62
N LEU A 2 -5.81 24.19 -0.25
CA LEU A 2 -4.83 23.13 -0.53
C LEU A 2 -4.92 22.04 0.54
N PHE A 3 -4.70 20.79 0.11
CA PHE A 3 -4.57 19.60 0.99
C PHE A 3 -5.80 19.25 1.82
N GLN A 4 -6.98 19.27 1.20
CA GLN A 4 -8.22 18.88 1.89
C GLN A 4 -8.44 17.38 1.94
N LYS A 5 -7.98 16.65 0.90
CA LYS A 5 -8.11 15.20 0.78
C LYS A 5 -6.74 14.59 0.53
N ILE A 6 -6.22 13.88 1.51
CA ILE A 6 -4.90 13.27 1.47
C ILE A 6 -5.05 11.75 1.25
N LEU A 7 -4.37 11.21 0.25
CA LEU A 7 -4.23 9.77 0.02
C LEU A 7 -2.90 9.29 0.59
N VAL A 8 -2.94 8.26 1.44
CA VAL A 8 -1.75 7.67 2.07
C VAL A 8 -1.68 6.18 1.75
N PRO A 9 -0.88 5.79 0.75
CA PRO A 9 -0.59 4.39 0.48
C PRO A 9 0.28 3.79 1.59
N LEU A 10 -0.11 2.61 2.10
CA LEU A 10 0.57 1.89 3.17
C LEU A 10 0.90 0.46 2.73
N ASP A 11 2.11 0.01 2.98
CA ASP A 11 2.58 -1.35 2.71
C ASP A 11 3.14 -2.06 3.96
N GLY A 12 3.08 -1.40 5.11
CA GLY A 12 3.63 -1.91 6.37
C GLY A 12 5.13 -1.66 6.54
N SER A 13 5.79 -0.96 5.62
CA SER A 13 7.20 -0.55 5.75
C SER A 13 7.36 0.60 6.75
N GLU A 14 8.59 0.76 7.27
CA GLU A 14 8.95 1.90 8.12
C GLU A 14 8.72 3.25 7.40
N HIS A 15 9.06 3.32 6.12
CA HIS A 15 8.85 4.52 5.31
C HIS A 15 7.37 4.88 5.15
N SER A 16 6.49 3.88 4.97
CA SER A 16 5.05 4.13 4.93
C SER A 16 4.50 4.58 6.28
N GLY A 17 5.06 4.08 7.38
CA GLY A 17 4.74 4.55 8.72
C GLY A 17 5.12 6.03 8.95
N ARG A 18 6.32 6.43 8.51
CA ARG A 18 6.75 7.84 8.55
C ARG A 18 5.89 8.74 7.65
N ALA A 19 5.49 8.23 6.49
CA ALA A 19 4.58 8.94 5.60
C ALA A 19 3.22 9.20 6.26
N LEU A 20 2.68 8.20 6.98
CA LEU A 20 1.47 8.36 7.77
C LEU A 20 1.61 9.44 8.82
N GLU A 21 2.72 9.49 9.54
CA GLU A 21 2.99 10.54 10.53
C GLU A 21 3.01 11.94 9.90
N ALA A 22 3.70 12.09 8.77
CA ALA A 22 3.71 13.34 8.01
C ALA A 22 2.31 13.74 7.55
N ALA A 23 1.52 12.81 7.02
CA ALA A 23 0.16 13.04 6.59
C ALA A 23 -0.75 13.50 7.74
N VAL A 24 -0.61 12.90 8.92
CA VAL A 24 -1.33 13.31 10.14
C VAL A 24 -1.00 14.76 10.52
N GLN A 25 0.28 15.15 10.49
CA GLN A 25 0.67 16.54 10.79
C GLN A 25 0.08 17.53 9.79
N ILE A 26 0.12 17.19 8.49
CA ILE A 26 -0.50 18.01 7.45
C ILE A 26 -2.02 18.10 7.65
N ALA A 27 -2.68 16.97 7.91
CA ALA A 27 -4.12 16.94 8.12
C ALA A 27 -4.57 17.78 9.32
N LYS A 28 -3.81 17.78 10.41
CA LYS A 28 -4.07 18.66 11.57
C LYS A 28 -3.97 20.14 11.19
N GLN A 29 -2.98 20.51 10.41
CA GLN A 29 -2.75 21.89 10.01
C GLN A 29 -3.81 22.43 9.05
N PHE A 30 -4.26 21.59 8.11
CA PHE A 30 -5.19 22.01 7.05
C PHE A 30 -6.63 21.52 7.25
N ASN A 31 -6.90 20.81 8.35
CA ASN A 31 -8.20 20.18 8.62
C ASN A 31 -8.61 19.20 7.49
N SER A 32 -7.67 18.39 7.05
CA SER A 32 -7.81 17.46 5.92
C SER A 32 -8.47 16.17 6.33
N LYS A 33 -9.08 15.48 5.36
CA LYS A 33 -9.50 14.09 5.47
C LYS A 33 -8.40 13.18 4.94
N ILE A 34 -8.22 12.03 5.55
CA ILE A 34 -7.23 11.02 5.14
C ILE A 34 -7.92 9.77 4.58
N MET A 35 -7.45 9.30 3.44
CA MET A 35 -7.73 7.96 2.93
C MET A 35 -6.47 7.11 3.05
N LEU A 36 -6.56 5.99 3.75
CA LEU A 36 -5.50 4.98 3.84
C LEU A 36 -5.77 3.89 2.79
N LEU A 37 -4.79 3.60 1.97
CA LEU A 37 -4.90 2.62 0.89
C LEU A 37 -3.79 1.58 1.03
N THR A 38 -4.16 0.30 1.05
CA THR A 38 -3.22 -0.80 0.89
C THR A 38 -3.52 -1.52 -0.41
N VAL A 39 -2.50 -1.71 -1.23
CA VAL A 39 -2.60 -2.45 -2.49
C VAL A 39 -1.82 -3.75 -2.37
N TYR A 40 -2.46 -4.87 -2.71
CA TYR A 40 -1.80 -6.15 -2.79
C TYR A 40 -1.86 -6.70 -4.22
N HIS A 41 -0.83 -7.44 -4.59
CA HIS A 41 -0.74 -8.08 -5.89
C HIS A 41 -0.63 -9.59 -5.72
N ILE A 42 -1.50 -10.33 -6.41
CA ILE A 42 -1.41 -11.78 -6.44
C ILE A 42 -0.63 -12.17 -7.70
N SER A 43 0.62 -12.51 -7.52
CA SER A 43 1.37 -13.19 -8.58
C SER A 43 0.96 -14.66 -8.61
N VAL A 44 0.11 -15.02 -9.53
CA VAL A 44 -0.05 -16.43 -9.90
C VAL A 44 1.19 -16.78 -10.73
N ALA A 45 2.24 -17.26 -10.07
CA ALA A 45 3.34 -17.87 -10.81
C ALA A 45 2.76 -19.09 -11.55
N PRO A 46 2.87 -19.18 -12.90
CA PRO A 46 2.55 -20.41 -13.56
C PRO A 46 3.52 -21.48 -13.02
N ILE A 47 2.97 -22.52 -12.38
CA ILE A 47 3.75 -23.69 -11.96
C ILE A 47 4.15 -24.43 -13.25
N ALA A 48 5.16 -23.91 -13.92
CA ALA A 48 5.69 -24.50 -15.15
C ALA A 48 7.09 -25.06 -14.99
N SER A 49 7.52 -25.35 -13.73
CA SER A 49 8.80 -26.05 -13.53
C SER A 49 8.72 -26.95 -12.32
N PRO A 50 8.93 -28.29 -12.49
CA PRO A 50 9.01 -29.23 -11.38
C PRO A 50 10.24 -28.98 -10.46
N GLU A 51 11.09 -28.04 -10.79
CA GLU A 51 12.38 -27.79 -10.12
C GLU A 51 12.35 -26.71 -9.04
N LEU A 52 11.23 -25.97 -8.84
CA LEU A 52 11.08 -25.08 -7.69
C LEU A 52 10.29 -25.79 -6.57
N THR A 53 10.77 -26.91 -6.12
CA THR A 53 10.38 -27.45 -4.81
C THR A 53 11.07 -26.63 -3.75
N MET A 54 10.35 -25.70 -3.14
CA MET A 54 10.77 -25.10 -1.89
C MET A 54 10.96 -26.23 -0.86
N PRO A 55 12.13 -26.42 -0.25
CA PRO A 55 12.41 -27.58 0.62
C PRO A 55 11.70 -27.52 1.98
N MET A 56 10.78 -26.60 2.21
CA MET A 56 10.16 -26.35 3.52
C MET A 56 8.67 -26.68 3.63
N ILE A 57 7.99 -27.04 2.53
CA ILE A 57 6.59 -27.49 2.60
C ILE A 57 6.50 -28.74 1.75
N GLY A 58 6.42 -29.90 2.43
CA GLY A 58 6.15 -31.16 1.76
C GLY A 58 4.89 -31.12 0.91
N PRO A 59 4.71 -32.06 -0.06
CA PRO A 59 3.55 -32.07 -0.93
C PRO A 59 2.28 -32.18 -0.07
N VAL A 60 1.42 -31.15 -0.14
CA VAL A 60 0.10 -31.20 0.50
C VAL A 60 -0.80 -32.00 -0.43
N PRO A 61 -1.23 -33.23 -0.03
CA PRO A 61 -2.10 -34.05 -0.86
C PRO A 61 -3.43 -33.32 -1.09
N GLY A 62 -3.79 -33.11 -2.35
CA GLY A 62 -5.06 -32.50 -2.73
C GLY A 62 -5.03 -30.98 -2.94
N ALA A 63 -3.89 -30.30 -2.80
CA ALA A 63 -3.78 -28.88 -3.12
C ALA A 63 -3.80 -28.67 -4.64
N THR A 64 -4.86 -28.05 -5.16
CA THR A 64 -4.90 -27.57 -6.53
C THR A 64 -4.22 -26.20 -6.63
N SER A 65 -3.67 -25.86 -7.78
CA SER A 65 -3.06 -24.53 -8.02
C SER A 65 -4.03 -23.37 -7.70
N ALA A 66 -5.32 -23.56 -7.92
CA ALA A 66 -6.36 -22.61 -7.55
C ALA A 66 -6.50 -22.46 -6.02
N GLY A 67 -6.35 -23.53 -5.25
CA GLY A 67 -6.40 -23.49 -3.78
C GLY A 67 -5.21 -22.77 -3.17
N LEU A 68 -4.01 -22.93 -3.73
CA LEU A 68 -2.81 -22.21 -3.28
C LEU A 68 -2.89 -20.71 -3.61
N SER A 69 -3.45 -20.34 -4.78
CA SER A 69 -3.65 -18.94 -5.15
C SER A 69 -4.67 -18.25 -4.24
N SER A 70 -5.75 -18.92 -3.85
CA SER A 70 -6.74 -18.35 -2.92
C SER A 70 -6.18 -18.16 -1.52
N MET A 71 -5.37 -19.08 -1.02
CA MET A 71 -4.71 -18.95 0.28
C MET A 71 -3.72 -17.78 0.31
N THR A 72 -2.95 -17.57 -0.75
CA THR A 72 -1.99 -16.43 -0.83
C THR A 72 -2.70 -15.10 -0.93
N ALA A 73 -3.84 -15.03 -1.65
CA ALA A 73 -4.68 -13.84 -1.73
C ALA A 73 -5.29 -13.48 -0.38
N GLU A 74 -5.81 -14.46 0.32
CA GLU A 74 -6.42 -14.28 1.64
C GLU A 74 -5.40 -13.80 2.68
N CYS A 75 -4.22 -14.40 2.73
CA CYS A 75 -3.11 -13.95 3.57
C CYS A 75 -2.69 -12.51 3.25
N ALA A 76 -2.56 -12.14 1.98
CA ALA A 76 -2.19 -10.79 1.57
C ALA A 76 -3.26 -9.77 1.97
N ARG A 77 -4.53 -10.11 1.82
CA ARG A 77 -5.66 -9.28 2.24
C ARG A 77 -5.69 -9.11 3.76
N ASP A 78 -5.49 -10.17 4.54
CA ASP A 78 -5.49 -10.10 6.00
C ASP A 78 -4.32 -9.29 6.53
N PHE A 79 -3.15 -9.39 5.91
CA PHE A 79 -2.02 -8.53 6.21
C PHE A 79 -2.33 -7.06 5.93
N GLY A 80 -2.96 -6.76 4.78
CA GLY A 80 -3.41 -5.42 4.45
C GLY A 80 -4.44 -4.86 5.44
N LYS A 81 -5.41 -5.69 5.87
CA LYS A 81 -6.39 -5.30 6.90
C LYS A 81 -5.72 -4.92 8.22
N LYS A 82 -4.69 -5.68 8.64
CA LYS A 82 -3.95 -5.41 9.86
C LYS A 82 -3.23 -4.05 9.77
N ILE A 83 -2.51 -3.80 8.68
CA ILE A 83 -1.85 -2.52 8.44
C ILE A 83 -2.84 -1.36 8.54
N LEU A 84 -3.98 -1.47 7.84
CA LEU A 84 -5.00 -0.43 7.82
C LEU A 84 -5.64 -0.21 9.19
N SER A 85 -5.94 -1.28 9.92
CA SER A 85 -6.55 -1.19 11.26
C SER A 85 -5.65 -0.44 12.26
N GLU A 86 -4.34 -0.74 12.27
CA GLU A 86 -3.37 -0.07 13.13
C GLU A 86 -3.21 1.40 12.74
N ALA A 87 -3.12 1.69 11.45
CA ALA A 87 -3.00 3.05 10.93
C ALA A 87 -4.28 3.88 11.18
N GLU A 88 -5.45 3.28 10.97
CA GLU A 88 -6.74 3.92 11.22
C GLU A 88 -6.89 4.31 12.69
N ALA A 89 -6.55 3.42 13.62
CA ALA A 89 -6.60 3.71 15.04
C ALA A 89 -5.71 4.91 15.42
N LYS A 90 -4.51 4.99 14.81
CA LYS A 90 -3.60 6.12 15.00
C LYS A 90 -4.19 7.44 14.48
N VAL A 91 -4.78 7.45 13.29
CA VAL A 91 -5.38 8.65 12.71
C VAL A 91 -6.62 9.10 13.49
N ARG A 92 -7.48 8.16 13.88
CA ARG A 92 -8.67 8.44 14.70
C ARG A 92 -8.33 9.01 16.07
N SER A 93 -7.24 8.56 16.71
CA SER A 93 -6.81 9.10 18.01
C SER A 93 -6.46 10.59 17.92
N GLU A 94 -6.11 11.08 16.75
CA GLU A 94 -5.82 12.49 16.45
C GLU A 94 -7.06 13.29 16.02
N LYS A 95 -8.26 12.69 16.08
CA LYS A 95 -9.56 13.28 15.70
C LYS A 95 -9.64 13.72 14.23
N ILE A 96 -8.92 13.03 13.36
CA ILE A 96 -8.94 13.26 11.91
C ILE A 96 -9.95 12.31 11.27
N GLU A 97 -10.74 12.80 10.33
CA GLU A 97 -11.63 11.96 9.52
C GLU A 97 -10.80 11.04 8.62
N VAL A 98 -11.00 9.73 8.75
CA VAL A 98 -10.22 8.71 8.04
C VAL A 98 -11.13 7.66 7.41
N GLN A 99 -10.78 7.26 6.20
CA GLN A 99 -11.34 6.12 5.49
C GLN A 99 -10.23 5.14 5.13
N THR A 100 -10.58 3.87 4.98
CA THR A 100 -9.63 2.81 4.63
C THR A 100 -10.12 2.01 3.43
N GLU A 101 -9.20 1.59 2.58
CA GLU A 101 -9.49 0.75 1.43
C GLU A 101 -8.35 -0.23 1.15
N ILE A 102 -8.73 -1.45 0.75
CA ILE A 102 -7.82 -2.47 0.22
C ILE A 102 -8.13 -2.64 -1.25
N ALA A 103 -7.13 -2.53 -2.09
CA ALA A 103 -7.23 -2.78 -3.52
C ALA A 103 -6.33 -3.94 -3.95
N GLU A 104 -6.77 -4.66 -4.96
CA GLU A 104 -6.00 -5.71 -5.62
C GLU A 104 -5.56 -5.21 -7.00
N GLY A 105 -4.26 -5.30 -7.29
CA GLY A 105 -3.75 -4.91 -8.59
C GLY A 105 -2.32 -4.39 -8.57
N ASN A 106 -1.96 -3.63 -9.60
CA ASN A 106 -0.67 -2.94 -9.65
C ASN A 106 -0.70 -1.72 -8.73
N ALA A 107 0.28 -1.62 -7.82
CA ALA A 107 0.30 -0.56 -6.81
C ALA A 107 0.32 0.85 -7.42
N VAL A 108 1.08 1.08 -8.49
CA VAL A 108 1.14 2.40 -9.15
C VAL A 108 -0.22 2.76 -9.73
N ASP A 109 -0.82 1.83 -10.47
CA ASP A 109 -2.09 2.07 -11.16
C ASP A 109 -3.22 2.30 -10.15
N GLU A 110 -3.31 1.48 -9.11
CA GLU A 110 -4.34 1.60 -8.08
C GLU A 110 -4.22 2.92 -7.30
N ILE A 111 -3.00 3.33 -6.91
CA ILE A 111 -2.77 4.59 -6.21
C ILE A 111 -3.14 5.78 -7.11
N VAL A 112 -2.68 5.80 -8.35
CA VAL A 112 -2.95 6.88 -9.31
C VAL A 112 -4.44 6.96 -9.65
N ASN A 113 -5.07 5.83 -9.96
CA ASN A 113 -6.50 5.77 -10.27
C ASN A 113 -7.34 6.20 -9.06
N LYS A 114 -6.99 5.75 -7.86
CA LYS A 114 -7.69 6.14 -6.64
C LYS A 114 -7.57 7.63 -6.37
N SER A 115 -6.36 8.18 -6.51
CA SER A 115 -6.14 9.60 -6.31
C SER A 115 -6.98 10.46 -7.24
N LYS A 116 -7.09 10.05 -8.51
CA LYS A 116 -7.89 10.75 -9.53
C LYS A 116 -9.39 10.62 -9.29
N LYS A 117 -9.89 9.38 -9.10
CA LYS A 117 -11.33 9.11 -8.89
C LYS A 117 -11.87 9.75 -7.61
N GLY A 118 -11.06 9.79 -6.56
CA GLY A 118 -11.41 10.37 -5.27
C GLY A 118 -11.16 11.88 -5.19
N GLU A 119 -10.62 12.50 -6.25
CA GLU A 119 -10.25 13.90 -6.29
C GLU A 119 -9.35 14.29 -5.11
N PHE A 120 -8.34 13.44 -4.84
CA PHE A 120 -7.33 13.74 -3.83
C PHE A 120 -6.40 14.83 -4.33
N ASP A 121 -6.06 15.76 -3.44
CA ASP A 121 -5.22 16.91 -3.75
C ASP A 121 -3.79 16.80 -3.20
N LEU A 122 -3.50 15.70 -2.50
CA LEU A 122 -2.17 15.32 -2.05
C LEU A 122 -2.05 13.80 -1.90
N ILE A 123 -0.94 13.23 -2.38
CA ILE A 123 -0.51 11.88 -2.05
C ILE A 123 0.69 11.99 -1.10
N VAL A 124 0.66 11.30 0.04
CA VAL A 124 1.80 11.20 0.97
C VAL A 124 2.22 9.74 1.07
N MET A 125 3.42 9.41 0.66
CA MET A 125 3.89 8.04 0.60
C MET A 125 5.35 7.88 1.02
N GLY A 126 5.71 6.68 1.44
CA GLY A 126 7.10 6.35 1.75
C GLY A 126 7.98 6.34 0.50
N ALA A 127 9.23 6.72 0.66
CA ALA A 127 10.21 6.67 -0.44
C ALA A 127 10.49 5.24 -0.91
N ARG A 128 10.24 4.23 -0.03
CA ARG A 128 10.49 2.80 -0.29
C ARG A 128 9.40 1.95 0.33
N GLY A 129 9.24 0.75 -0.23
CA GLY A 129 8.39 -0.29 0.32
C GLY A 129 9.19 -1.37 1.06
N LEU A 130 8.58 -2.56 1.18
CA LEU A 130 9.16 -3.71 1.88
C LEU A 130 10.36 -4.33 1.15
N SER A 131 10.50 -4.13 -0.15
CA SER A 131 11.62 -4.64 -0.94
C SER A 131 12.84 -3.75 -0.78
N THR A 132 13.84 -4.22 -0.03
CA THR A 132 15.05 -3.47 0.29
C THR A 132 16.16 -3.80 -0.70
N ILE A 133 16.42 -2.97 -1.68
CA ILE A 133 17.67 -3.00 -2.43
C ILE A 133 18.23 -1.58 -2.57
N LYS A 134 19.36 -1.30 -1.86
CA LYS A 134 20.23 -0.11 -1.91
C LYS A 134 19.69 1.21 -1.33
N LYS A 135 20.45 1.77 -0.40
CA LYS A 135 20.16 2.94 0.46
C LYS A 135 19.94 4.29 -0.25
N LEU A 136 20.04 4.40 -1.57
CA LEU A 136 20.12 5.70 -2.27
C LEU A 136 19.00 5.99 -3.28
N PHE A 137 18.06 5.06 -3.50
CA PHE A 137 17.05 5.21 -4.57
C PHE A 137 15.64 5.26 -4.02
N ILE A 138 14.79 6.04 -4.69
CA ILE A 138 13.33 6.01 -4.55
C ILE A 138 12.85 4.64 -5.06
N GLY A 139 11.88 4.03 -4.39
CA GLY A 139 11.30 2.75 -4.78
C GLY A 139 10.52 2.85 -6.10
N SER A 140 10.38 1.72 -6.80
CA SER A 140 9.70 1.66 -8.10
C SER A 140 8.24 2.15 -8.04
N VAL A 141 7.53 1.87 -6.96
CA VAL A 141 6.14 2.34 -6.78
C VAL A 141 6.13 3.86 -6.60
N SER A 142 6.98 4.40 -5.73
CA SER A 142 7.04 5.85 -5.49
C SER A 142 7.44 6.61 -6.75
N GLU A 143 8.42 6.10 -7.51
CA GLU A 143 8.81 6.67 -8.81
C GLU A 143 7.66 6.63 -9.82
N GLY A 144 6.96 5.50 -9.92
CA GLY A 144 5.81 5.35 -10.80
C GLY A 144 4.67 6.30 -10.45
N VAL A 145 4.37 6.46 -9.16
CA VAL A 145 3.33 7.39 -8.70
C VAL A 145 3.72 8.83 -9.00
N ILE A 146 4.96 9.25 -8.72
CA ILE A 146 5.45 10.61 -9.04
C ILE A 146 5.27 10.95 -10.52
N LYS A 147 5.58 10.00 -11.40
CA LYS A 147 5.49 10.19 -12.86
C LYS A 147 4.05 10.29 -13.38
N ASN A 148 3.10 9.66 -12.73
CA ASN A 148 1.73 9.49 -13.25
C ASN A 148 0.65 10.21 -12.42
N ALA A 149 0.97 10.72 -11.23
CA ALA A 149 0.00 11.41 -10.39
C ALA A 149 -0.46 12.73 -11.01
N HIS A 150 -1.73 13.05 -10.83
CA HIS A 150 -2.33 14.32 -11.26
C HIS A 150 -2.27 15.42 -10.19
N CYS A 151 -1.87 15.08 -8.98
CA CYS A 151 -1.75 15.98 -7.83
C CYS A 151 -0.35 15.92 -7.22
N PRO A 152 0.02 16.86 -6.34
CA PRO A 152 1.28 16.81 -5.60
C PRO A 152 1.52 15.48 -4.89
N VAL A 153 2.78 15.03 -4.89
CA VAL A 153 3.22 13.81 -4.19
C VAL A 153 4.33 14.19 -3.21
N LEU A 154 4.07 13.95 -1.93
CA LEU A 154 5.07 14.06 -0.87
C LEU A 154 5.69 12.69 -0.60
N VAL A 155 6.97 12.59 -0.83
CA VAL A 155 7.74 11.36 -0.59
C VAL A 155 8.56 11.49 0.68
N VAL A 156 8.31 10.61 1.64
CA VAL A 156 8.94 10.62 2.96
C VAL A 156 10.01 9.52 3.05
N LYS A 157 11.22 9.90 3.48
CA LYS A 157 12.37 9.00 3.67
C LYS A 157 12.43 8.41 5.07
#